data_e4206026ba05e29fd55dfd73807619c6
#
_entry.id   e4206026ba05e29fd55dfd73807619c6
#
_cell.length_a   1.000
_cell.length_b   1.000
_cell.length_c   1.000
_cell.angle_alpha   90.00
_cell.angle_beta   90.00
_cell.angle_gamma   90.00
#
_symmetry.space_group_name_H-M   'P 1'
#
loop_
_entity.id
_entity.type
_entity.pdbx_description
1 polymer ?
#
loop_
_entity_poly.entity_id
_entity_poly.type
_entity_poly.pdbx_seq_one_letter_code
_entity_poly.pdbx_strand_id
1 'polypeptide(L)'
;GGDLSISPSSFPDASPESPAVVRDSAVPHPAKSAVALPLYVDLDGTLTYTDLLFESVLLLIKRNPFYLFLCVFWLLQGRGYLKAQIAKRIRLDVALLPYNADLLAYLRDQHAVGRRLVLASASDRHLVQAVADHLGIFSAVMGRDEATNLKSAAKLQAIEKDSGGSGFAYAGNSSADIAVWSRAAEIIVVNAPAGITAQAQKLKTPALIIPPRPFKLRLVLKALRLHQWAKNALLFVPLLAAHELSAERWLSTLLAFVAFGMCASATYIVNDLFDLASDRAHPRKQARPFAAATLTIPFGIVLIAVLLPLSL
;
A
#
# COMPACT_ATOMS: atom_id res chain seq x y z
N GLY A 1 -62.08 7.85 24.73
CA GLY A 1 -61.78 6.68 23.96
C GLY A 1 -61.21 7.07 22.61
N GLY A 2 -60.09 6.61 22.20
CA GLY A 2 -59.55 6.85 20.87
C GLY A 2 -57.99 6.72 20.90
N ASP A 3 -57.55 5.48 21.00
CA ASP A 3 -56.15 5.11 20.82
C ASP A 3 -55.73 5.35 19.38
N LEU A 4 -54.75 6.19 19.17
CA LEU A 4 -54.03 6.35 17.89
C LEU A 4 -52.61 5.79 18.06
N SER A 5 -52.44 4.50 17.75
CA SER A 5 -51.16 3.86 17.56
C SER A 5 -50.53 4.31 16.24
N ILE A 6 -49.45 5.05 16.33
CA ILE A 6 -48.62 5.45 15.15
C ILE A 6 -47.55 4.37 15.01
N SER A 7 -47.63 3.62 13.90
CA SER A 7 -46.58 2.70 13.45
C SER A 7 -45.37 3.46 12.94
N PRO A 8 -44.13 3.05 13.27
CA PRO A 8 -42.92 3.67 12.69
C PRO A 8 -42.73 3.18 11.26
N SER A 9 -42.62 4.13 10.33
CA SER A 9 -42.27 3.91 8.94
C SER A 9 -40.85 3.38 8.80
N SER A 10 -40.74 2.25 8.14
CA SER A 10 -39.48 1.62 7.74
C SER A 10 -38.71 2.50 6.76
N PHE A 11 -37.50 2.95 7.13
CA PHE A 11 -36.52 3.48 6.21
C PHE A 11 -35.82 2.31 5.50
N PRO A 12 -35.60 2.39 4.17
CA PRO A 12 -34.82 1.38 3.47
C PRO A 12 -33.34 1.52 3.83
N ASP A 13 -32.78 0.44 4.34
CA ASP A 13 -31.36 0.24 4.65
C ASP A 13 -30.60 0.15 3.33
N ALA A 14 -29.98 1.24 2.91
CA ALA A 14 -29.08 1.28 1.76
C ALA A 14 -27.65 0.94 2.21
N SER A 15 -27.40 -0.36 2.43
CA SER A 15 -26.03 -0.84 2.50
C SER A 15 -25.33 -0.66 1.15
N PRO A 16 -24.11 -0.12 1.09
CA PRO A 16 -23.38 -0.01 -0.17
C PRO A 16 -22.94 -1.40 -0.61
N GLU A 17 -23.46 -1.84 -1.75
CA GLU A 17 -23.03 -3.06 -2.44
C GLU A 17 -21.52 -3.05 -2.66
N SER A 18 -20.81 -3.98 -2.06
CA SER A 18 -19.44 -4.35 -2.42
C SER A 18 -19.43 -4.83 -3.87
N PRO A 19 -18.43 -4.42 -4.68
CA PRO A 19 -18.30 -4.94 -6.04
C PRO A 19 -18.14 -6.45 -6.00
N ALA A 20 -19.01 -7.14 -6.69
CA ALA A 20 -19.05 -8.59 -6.80
C ALA A 20 -17.67 -9.14 -7.20
N VAL A 21 -17.08 -9.91 -6.33
CA VAL A 21 -16.01 -10.85 -6.67
C VAL A 21 -16.64 -11.83 -7.67
N VAL A 22 -16.19 -11.79 -8.92
CA VAL A 22 -16.54 -12.81 -9.90
C VAL A 22 -15.89 -14.10 -9.42
N ARG A 23 -16.61 -14.82 -8.57
CA ARG A 23 -16.34 -16.22 -8.27
C ARG A 23 -16.96 -16.98 -9.41
N ASP A 24 -16.13 -17.26 -10.42
CA ASP A 24 -16.50 -18.28 -11.40
C ASP A 24 -16.64 -19.60 -10.65
N SER A 25 -17.81 -20.18 -10.81
CA SER A 25 -18.31 -21.32 -10.06
C SER A 25 -17.39 -22.52 -10.20
N ALA A 26 -17.13 -23.19 -9.08
CA ALA A 26 -16.44 -24.46 -8.91
C ALA A 26 -14.91 -24.38 -8.96
N VAL A 27 -14.30 -23.91 -7.87
CA VAL A 27 -12.96 -24.40 -7.50
C VAL A 27 -13.15 -25.90 -7.15
N PRO A 28 -12.58 -26.83 -7.94
CA PRO A 28 -12.61 -28.24 -7.56
C PRO A 28 -11.85 -28.38 -6.25
N HIS A 29 -12.51 -28.88 -5.21
CA HIS A 29 -11.83 -29.32 -4.00
C HIS A 29 -10.77 -30.34 -4.42
N PRO A 30 -9.49 -30.13 -4.15
CA PRO A 30 -8.47 -31.12 -4.47
C PRO A 30 -8.75 -32.37 -3.66
N ALA A 31 -8.86 -33.49 -4.35
CA ALA A 31 -8.90 -34.80 -3.74
C ALA A 31 -7.75 -34.94 -2.72
N LYS A 32 -8.06 -35.44 -1.53
CA LYS A 32 -7.06 -35.80 -0.51
C LYS A 32 -6.02 -36.70 -1.15
N SER A 33 -4.75 -36.23 -1.28
CA SER A 33 -3.53 -37.01 -1.58
C SER A 33 -2.65 -36.52 -2.74
N ALA A 34 -2.62 -35.24 -3.07
CA ALA A 34 -1.44 -34.68 -3.73
C ALA A 34 -0.81 -33.71 -2.73
N VAL A 35 0.48 -33.86 -2.42
CA VAL A 35 1.22 -32.89 -1.60
C VAL A 35 1.09 -31.54 -2.29
N ALA A 36 0.29 -30.66 -1.72
CA ALA A 36 0.04 -29.35 -2.30
C ALA A 36 1.38 -28.60 -2.43
N LEU A 37 1.68 -28.09 -3.61
CA LEU A 37 2.91 -27.36 -3.88
C LEU A 37 3.11 -26.23 -2.86
N PRO A 38 4.33 -26.03 -2.34
CA PRO A 38 4.62 -24.91 -1.43
C PRO A 38 4.28 -23.59 -2.13
N LEU A 39 3.65 -22.69 -1.40
CA LEU A 39 3.27 -21.37 -1.89
C LEU A 39 4.21 -20.31 -1.31
N TYR A 40 4.96 -19.65 -2.17
CA TYR A 40 5.81 -18.52 -1.83
C TYR A 40 5.06 -17.22 -2.09
N VAL A 41 5.09 -16.32 -1.12
CA VAL A 41 4.32 -15.08 -1.12
C VAL A 41 5.27 -13.90 -1.02
N ASP A 42 5.18 -12.96 -1.95
CA ASP A 42 5.91 -11.69 -1.86
C ASP A 42 5.25 -10.77 -0.83
N LEU A 43 6.04 -9.85 -0.26
CA LEU A 43 5.60 -8.98 0.82
C LEU A 43 5.19 -7.59 0.33
N ASP A 44 6.13 -6.87 -0.29
CA ASP A 44 5.97 -5.45 -0.64
C ASP A 44 5.03 -5.28 -1.85
N GLY A 45 3.88 -4.63 -1.65
CA GLY A 45 2.86 -4.46 -2.68
C GLY A 45 1.99 -5.70 -2.95
N THR A 46 2.33 -6.86 -2.39
CA THR A 46 1.61 -8.13 -2.52
C THR A 46 0.83 -8.46 -1.24
N LEU A 47 1.52 -8.90 -0.21
CA LEU A 47 0.91 -9.19 1.10
C LEU A 47 0.49 -7.91 1.83
N THR A 48 1.25 -6.83 1.64
CA THR A 48 0.91 -5.48 2.10
C THR A 48 0.67 -4.56 0.90
N TYR A 49 -0.18 -3.54 1.07
CA TYR A 49 -0.40 -2.51 0.02
C TYR A 49 0.70 -1.43 -0.01
N THR A 50 1.74 -1.57 0.79
CA THR A 50 2.83 -0.61 0.91
C THR A 50 4.19 -1.26 0.67
N ASP A 51 5.20 -0.45 0.36
CA ASP A 51 6.61 -0.86 0.36
C ASP A 51 7.22 -0.49 1.72
N LEU A 52 7.71 -1.49 2.43
CA LEU A 52 8.24 -1.35 3.79
C LEU A 52 9.49 -0.47 3.85
N LEU A 53 10.24 -0.33 2.75
CA LEU A 53 11.36 0.59 2.68
C LEU A 53 10.90 2.04 2.82
N PHE A 54 9.85 2.45 2.07
CA PHE A 54 9.32 3.81 2.16
C PHE A 54 8.77 4.11 3.55
N GLU A 55 8.05 3.18 4.17
CA GLU A 55 7.55 3.34 5.55
C GLU A 55 8.70 3.51 6.55
N SER A 56 9.73 2.69 6.42
CA SER A 56 10.90 2.76 7.28
C SER A 56 11.68 4.07 7.12
N VAL A 57 11.81 4.56 5.87
CA VAL A 57 12.44 5.87 5.58
C VAL A 57 11.64 7.00 6.22
N LEU A 58 10.32 7.03 6.06
CA LEU A 58 9.46 8.06 6.65
C LEU A 58 9.57 8.07 8.17
N LEU A 59 9.54 6.89 8.80
CA LEU A 59 9.68 6.77 10.25
C LEU A 59 11.05 7.24 10.73
N LEU A 60 12.11 6.95 9.96
CA LEU A 60 13.47 7.39 10.25
C LEU A 60 13.59 8.92 10.19
N ILE A 61 13.06 9.54 9.13
CA ILE A 61 13.05 11.00 8.95
C ILE A 61 12.18 11.68 10.02
N LYS A 62 11.03 11.09 10.38
CA LYS A 62 10.18 11.57 11.48
C LYS A 62 10.94 11.64 12.81
N ARG A 63 11.78 10.62 13.08
CA ARG A 63 12.59 10.57 14.31
C ARG A 63 13.66 11.67 14.33
N ASN A 64 14.30 11.93 13.19
CA ASN A 64 15.28 12.99 13.04
C ASN A 64 15.38 13.39 11.54
N PRO A 65 14.97 14.64 11.19
CA PRO A 65 15.00 15.13 9.81
C PRO A 65 16.37 15.07 9.12
N PHE A 66 17.47 15.10 9.87
CA PHE A 66 18.82 14.96 9.30
C PHE A 66 19.05 13.63 8.58
N TYR A 67 18.27 12.61 8.91
CA TYR A 67 18.32 11.34 8.18
C TYR A 67 17.90 11.47 6.71
N LEU A 68 17.20 12.53 6.32
CA LEU A 68 16.92 12.79 4.91
C LEU A 68 18.21 12.88 4.09
N PHE A 69 19.18 13.66 4.57
CA PHE A 69 20.49 13.80 3.93
C PHE A 69 21.31 12.50 3.98
N LEU A 70 21.27 11.82 5.11
CA LEU A 70 21.95 10.52 5.26
C LEU A 70 21.33 9.45 4.35
N CYS A 71 20.03 9.42 4.16
CA CYS A 71 19.38 8.50 3.23
C CYS A 71 19.83 8.73 1.79
N VAL A 72 19.99 9.99 1.36
CA VAL A 72 20.55 10.31 0.04
C VAL A 72 21.98 9.80 -0.07
N PHE A 73 22.82 10.05 0.95
CA PHE A 73 24.20 9.57 0.98
C PHE A 73 24.29 8.04 0.96
N TRP A 74 23.45 7.35 1.73
CA TRP A 74 23.38 5.88 1.74
C TRP A 74 22.85 5.32 0.42
N LEU A 75 21.93 6.04 -0.24
CA LEU A 75 21.41 5.64 -1.54
C LEU A 75 22.49 5.68 -2.62
N LEU A 76 23.42 6.65 -2.56
CA LEU A 76 24.58 6.74 -3.45
C LEU A 76 25.53 5.53 -3.28
N GLN A 77 25.59 4.94 -2.09
CA GLN A 77 26.32 3.70 -1.83
C GLN A 77 25.57 2.44 -2.26
N GLY A 78 24.32 2.61 -2.73
CA GLY A 78 23.47 1.56 -3.24
C GLY A 78 22.24 1.26 -2.36
N ARG A 79 21.15 0.84 -3.03
CA ARG A 79 19.88 0.52 -2.36
C ARG A 79 20.03 -0.53 -1.25
N GLY A 80 20.99 -1.43 -1.41
CA GLY A 80 21.28 -2.44 -0.43
C GLY A 80 21.84 -1.87 0.86
N TYR A 81 22.79 -0.97 0.76
CA TYR A 81 23.37 -0.28 1.90
C TYR A 81 22.34 0.56 2.63
N LEU A 82 21.52 1.32 1.89
CA LEU A 82 20.41 2.08 2.45
C LEU A 82 19.47 1.20 3.29
N LYS A 83 19.00 0.07 2.73
CA LYS A 83 18.12 -0.88 3.46
C LYS A 83 18.76 -1.39 4.76
N ALA A 84 20.04 -1.76 4.73
CA ALA A 84 20.76 -2.24 5.91
C ALA A 84 20.89 -1.15 6.99
N GLN A 85 21.19 0.09 6.60
CA GLN A 85 21.32 1.21 7.54
C GLN A 85 19.99 1.58 8.20
N ILE A 86 18.89 1.47 7.47
CA ILE A 86 17.54 1.72 8.00
C ILE A 86 17.13 0.60 8.95
N ALA A 87 17.31 -0.67 8.56
CA ALA A 87 16.95 -1.84 9.39
C ALA A 87 17.64 -1.84 10.76
N LYS A 88 18.87 -1.34 10.83
CA LYS A 88 19.62 -1.19 12.10
C LYS A 88 19.03 -0.14 13.06
N ARG A 89 18.22 0.82 12.55
CA ARG A 89 17.76 2.00 13.30
C ARG A 89 16.28 2.05 13.57
N ILE A 90 15.48 1.39 12.72
CA ILE A 90 14.02 1.46 12.75
C ILE A 90 13.43 0.06 12.84
N ARG A 91 12.42 -0.06 13.70
CA ARG A 91 11.53 -1.22 13.76
C ARG A 91 10.13 -0.73 13.44
N LEU A 92 9.53 -1.29 12.40
CA LEU A 92 8.13 -1.05 12.05
C LEU A 92 7.22 -1.86 12.99
N ASP A 93 6.11 -1.27 13.38
CA ASP A 93 5.03 -2.01 14.03
C ASP A 93 4.27 -2.78 12.96
N VAL A 94 4.56 -4.07 12.85
CA VAL A 94 3.99 -4.95 11.83
C VAL A 94 2.48 -5.14 12.00
N ALA A 95 1.93 -4.93 13.20
CA ALA A 95 0.48 -5.02 13.45
C ALA A 95 -0.30 -3.90 12.76
N LEU A 96 0.35 -2.77 12.48
CA LEU A 96 -0.24 -1.60 11.84
C LEU A 96 -0.03 -1.56 10.32
N LEU A 97 0.55 -2.60 9.71
CA LEU A 97 0.74 -2.63 8.26
C LEU A 97 -0.59 -2.81 7.52
N PRO A 98 -0.77 -2.19 6.35
CA PRO A 98 -1.98 -2.31 5.55
C PRO A 98 -1.98 -3.61 4.75
N TYR A 99 -2.31 -4.71 5.41
CA TYR A 99 -2.36 -6.02 4.77
C TYR A 99 -3.47 -6.13 3.72
N ASN A 100 -3.22 -6.94 2.69
CA ASN A 100 -4.22 -7.29 1.69
C ASN A 100 -5.18 -8.33 2.28
N ALA A 101 -6.39 -7.91 2.63
CA ALA A 101 -7.37 -8.76 3.30
C ALA A 101 -7.80 -9.94 2.43
N ASP A 102 -7.97 -9.74 1.11
CA ASP A 102 -8.39 -10.80 0.19
C ASP A 102 -7.30 -11.88 0.06
N LEU A 103 -6.03 -11.45 -0.05
CA LEU A 103 -4.91 -12.38 -0.06
C LEU A 103 -4.77 -13.11 1.28
N LEU A 104 -4.91 -12.40 2.41
CA LEU A 104 -4.83 -13.03 3.73
C LEU A 104 -5.94 -14.06 3.93
N ALA A 105 -7.17 -13.81 3.49
CA ALA A 105 -8.24 -14.78 3.54
C ALA A 105 -7.86 -16.05 2.76
N TYR A 106 -7.42 -15.89 1.51
CA TYR A 106 -6.94 -17.00 0.70
C TYR A 106 -5.78 -17.78 1.36
N LEU A 107 -4.78 -17.08 1.91
CA LEU A 107 -3.64 -17.73 2.57
C LEU A 107 -4.05 -18.50 3.83
N ARG A 108 -5.01 -17.99 4.60
CA ARG A 108 -5.56 -18.71 5.77
C ARG A 108 -6.28 -19.98 5.36
N ASP A 109 -7.05 -19.94 4.27
CA ASP A 109 -7.69 -21.14 3.72
C ASP A 109 -6.65 -22.17 3.27
N GLN A 110 -5.57 -21.72 2.60
CA GLN A 110 -4.46 -22.59 2.19
C GLN A 110 -3.70 -23.17 3.39
N HIS A 111 -3.51 -22.39 4.43
CA HIS A 111 -2.88 -22.84 5.68
C HIS A 111 -3.75 -23.89 6.39
N ALA A 112 -5.08 -23.67 6.45
CA ALA A 112 -6.03 -24.59 7.09
C ALA A 112 -6.07 -25.98 6.45
N VAL A 113 -5.80 -26.07 5.12
CA VAL A 113 -5.67 -27.36 4.41
C VAL A 113 -4.25 -27.95 4.46
N GLY A 114 -3.35 -27.35 5.27
CA GLY A 114 -2.00 -27.85 5.48
C GLY A 114 -0.98 -27.50 4.39
N ARG A 115 -1.29 -26.53 3.49
CA ARG A 115 -0.34 -26.09 2.46
C ARG A 115 0.84 -25.35 3.12
N ARG A 116 2.07 -25.70 2.72
CA ARG A 116 3.27 -24.98 3.18
C ARG A 116 3.29 -23.56 2.59
N LEU A 117 3.28 -22.55 3.45
CA LEU A 117 3.36 -21.13 3.09
C LEU A 117 4.72 -20.58 3.47
N VAL A 118 5.38 -19.87 2.55
CA VAL A 118 6.70 -19.26 2.75
C VAL A 118 6.63 -17.79 2.38
N LEU A 119 7.01 -16.90 3.28
CA LEU A 119 7.09 -15.47 3.01
C LEU A 119 8.46 -15.15 2.39
N ALA A 120 8.49 -14.69 1.12
CA ALA A 120 9.69 -14.46 0.34
C ALA A 120 9.82 -13.00 -0.12
N SER A 121 10.68 -12.22 0.51
CA SER A 121 10.85 -10.79 0.22
C SER A 121 12.32 -10.38 0.10
N ALA A 122 12.58 -9.35 -0.71
CA ALA A 122 13.88 -8.66 -0.77
C ALA A 122 14.09 -7.67 0.38
N SER A 123 13.17 -7.60 1.34
CA SER A 123 13.27 -6.78 2.54
C SER A 123 14.14 -7.46 3.61
N ASP A 124 14.53 -6.72 4.63
CA ASP A 124 15.36 -7.23 5.74
C ASP A 124 14.71 -8.45 6.39
N ARG A 125 15.52 -9.50 6.67
CA ARG A 125 15.04 -10.78 7.20
C ARG A 125 14.32 -10.63 8.54
N HIS A 126 14.81 -9.78 9.43
CA HIS A 126 14.18 -9.57 10.73
C HIS A 126 12.77 -8.98 10.60
N LEU A 127 12.60 -8.06 9.63
CA LEU A 127 11.30 -7.47 9.36
C LEU A 127 10.35 -8.51 8.73
N VAL A 128 10.84 -9.31 7.77
CA VAL A 128 10.05 -10.39 7.14
C VAL A 128 9.65 -11.43 8.20
N GLN A 129 10.56 -11.78 9.11
CA GLN A 129 10.27 -12.69 10.23
C GLN A 129 9.21 -12.11 11.17
N ALA A 130 9.33 -10.83 11.55
CA ALA A 130 8.34 -10.18 12.42
C ALA A 130 6.93 -10.19 11.80
N VAL A 131 6.81 -10.00 10.47
CA VAL A 131 5.53 -10.11 9.74
C VAL A 131 5.01 -11.54 9.78
N ALA A 132 5.87 -12.53 9.54
CA ALA A 132 5.49 -13.94 9.57
C ALA A 132 5.01 -14.38 10.95
N ASP A 133 5.72 -13.98 12.01
CA ASP A 133 5.37 -14.27 13.40
C ASP A 133 4.05 -13.62 13.79
N HIS A 134 3.83 -12.37 13.38
CA HIS A 134 2.57 -11.65 13.63
C HIS A 134 1.36 -12.34 12.99
N LEU A 135 1.51 -12.85 11.76
CA LEU A 135 0.41 -13.49 11.03
C LEU A 135 0.20 -14.95 11.43
N GLY A 136 1.24 -15.65 11.88
CA GLY A 136 1.17 -17.02 12.40
C GLY A 136 0.78 -18.10 11.36
N ILE A 137 0.84 -17.81 10.06
CA ILE A 137 0.44 -18.73 8.97
C ILE A 137 1.60 -19.20 8.10
N PHE A 138 2.77 -18.60 8.25
CA PHE A 138 3.97 -18.94 7.45
C PHE A 138 4.84 -19.94 8.18
N SER A 139 5.22 -21.01 7.49
CA SER A 139 6.12 -22.06 8.02
C SER A 139 7.60 -21.71 7.86
N ALA A 140 7.94 -20.78 6.96
CA ALA A 140 9.30 -20.32 6.75
C ALA A 140 9.33 -18.90 6.18
N VAL A 141 10.48 -18.24 6.27
CA VAL A 141 10.72 -16.93 5.69
C VAL A 141 12.00 -16.91 4.87
N MET A 142 11.95 -16.17 3.77
CA MET A 142 13.08 -15.81 2.93
C MET A 142 13.19 -14.30 2.93
N GLY A 143 14.12 -13.77 3.68
CA GLY A 143 14.45 -12.36 3.76
C GLY A 143 15.87 -12.10 3.31
N ARG A 144 16.22 -10.85 3.11
CA ARG A 144 17.57 -10.44 2.81
C ARG A 144 18.44 -10.48 4.06
N ASP A 145 19.56 -11.21 3.98
CA ASP A 145 20.67 -11.14 4.93
C ASP A 145 21.79 -10.25 4.34
N GLU A 146 22.80 -9.92 5.15
CA GLU A 146 23.94 -9.09 4.71
C GLU A 146 24.67 -9.70 3.49
N ALA A 147 24.66 -11.01 3.34
CA ALA A 147 25.31 -11.76 2.26
C ALA A 147 24.42 -12.03 1.03
N THR A 148 23.09 -11.90 1.15
CA THR A 148 22.15 -12.38 0.11
C THR A 148 21.26 -11.27 -0.42
N ASN A 149 21.39 -10.94 -1.72
CA ASN A 149 20.52 -9.97 -2.38
C ASN A 149 19.38 -10.72 -3.09
N LEU A 150 18.20 -10.85 -2.46
CA LEU A 150 17.04 -11.56 -2.99
C LEU A 150 16.27 -10.73 -4.03
N LYS A 151 16.94 -10.26 -5.09
CA LYS A 151 16.25 -9.67 -6.24
C LYS A 151 15.98 -10.73 -7.29
N SER A 152 14.82 -10.67 -7.93
CA SER A 152 14.40 -11.46 -9.10
C SER A 152 15.09 -12.83 -9.29
N ALA A 153 16.25 -12.89 -9.93
CA ALA A 153 16.97 -14.13 -10.19
C ALA A 153 17.47 -14.82 -8.91
N ALA A 154 17.99 -14.08 -7.95
CA ALA A 154 18.45 -14.64 -6.67
C ALA A 154 17.26 -15.15 -5.82
N LYS A 155 16.11 -14.47 -5.87
CA LYS A 155 14.87 -14.93 -5.24
C LYS A 155 14.43 -16.25 -5.88
N LEU A 156 14.44 -16.34 -7.22
CA LEU A 156 14.11 -17.58 -7.92
C LEU A 156 15.03 -18.74 -7.51
N GLN A 157 16.34 -18.55 -7.53
CA GLN A 157 17.30 -19.58 -7.11
C GLN A 157 17.07 -20.05 -5.67
N ALA A 158 16.78 -19.12 -4.75
CA ALA A 158 16.47 -19.45 -3.36
C ALA A 158 15.19 -20.27 -3.24
N ILE A 159 14.15 -19.94 -4.00
CA ILE A 159 12.89 -20.67 -4.04
C ILE A 159 13.08 -22.07 -4.65
N GLU A 160 13.79 -22.20 -5.78
CA GLU A 160 14.06 -23.48 -6.42
C GLU A 160 14.86 -24.42 -5.51
N LYS A 161 15.83 -23.86 -4.78
CA LYS A 161 16.62 -24.61 -3.78
C LYS A 161 15.74 -25.10 -2.62
N ASP A 162 14.88 -24.24 -2.08
CA ASP A 162 14.01 -24.58 -0.93
C ASP A 162 12.88 -25.54 -1.31
N SER A 163 12.36 -25.45 -2.55
CA SER A 163 11.31 -26.36 -3.06
C SER A 163 11.85 -27.75 -3.42
N GLY A 164 13.15 -27.93 -3.43
CA GLY A 164 13.79 -29.24 -3.71
C GLY A 164 13.45 -29.81 -5.10
N GLY A 165 13.10 -28.96 -6.07
CA GLY A 165 12.73 -29.38 -7.42
C GLY A 165 11.31 -29.94 -7.58
N SER A 166 10.51 -30.01 -6.52
CA SER A 166 9.12 -30.51 -6.56
C SER A 166 8.12 -29.55 -7.20
N GLY A 167 8.57 -28.39 -7.71
CA GLY A 167 7.74 -27.31 -8.18
C GLY A 167 7.26 -26.40 -7.03
N PHE A 168 6.71 -25.22 -7.39
CA PHE A 168 6.22 -24.27 -6.42
C PHE A 168 5.11 -23.38 -7.00
N ALA A 169 4.30 -22.81 -6.14
CA ALA A 169 3.39 -21.70 -6.44
C ALA A 169 4.00 -20.39 -5.98
N TYR A 170 3.69 -19.29 -6.69
CA TYR A 170 4.20 -17.98 -6.33
C TYR A 170 3.15 -16.88 -6.46
N ALA A 171 2.99 -16.09 -5.37
CA ALA A 171 2.15 -14.91 -5.33
C ALA A 171 3.01 -13.65 -5.39
N GLY A 172 2.75 -12.78 -6.38
CA GLY A 172 3.51 -11.56 -6.62
C GLY A 172 2.70 -10.47 -7.31
N ASN A 173 3.33 -9.28 -7.55
CA ASN A 173 2.63 -8.09 -8.03
C ASN A 173 3.36 -7.29 -9.11
N SER A 174 4.62 -7.59 -9.38
CA SER A 174 5.50 -6.67 -10.10
C SER A 174 6.26 -7.30 -11.27
N SER A 175 6.90 -6.49 -12.08
CA SER A 175 7.79 -6.97 -13.15
C SER A 175 8.97 -7.79 -12.62
N ALA A 176 9.39 -7.57 -11.38
CA ALA A 176 10.45 -8.36 -10.75
C ALA A 176 10.03 -9.83 -10.52
N ASP A 177 8.72 -10.09 -10.44
CA ASP A 177 8.18 -11.43 -10.19
C ASP A 177 8.00 -12.26 -11.47
N ILE A 178 8.09 -11.64 -12.65
CA ILE A 178 7.93 -12.33 -13.94
C ILE A 178 8.93 -13.48 -14.09
N ALA A 179 10.19 -13.28 -13.66
CA ALA A 179 11.21 -14.31 -13.67
C ALA A 179 10.84 -15.50 -12.78
N VAL A 180 10.21 -15.26 -11.62
CA VAL A 180 9.74 -16.29 -10.70
C VAL A 180 8.51 -16.99 -11.27
N TRP A 181 7.54 -16.23 -11.78
CA TRP A 181 6.34 -16.79 -12.42
C TRP A 181 6.65 -17.69 -13.63
N SER A 182 7.69 -17.36 -14.41
CA SER A 182 8.08 -18.18 -15.57
C SER A 182 8.49 -19.60 -15.18
N ARG A 183 8.91 -19.82 -13.95
CA ARG A 183 9.34 -21.12 -13.40
C ARG A 183 8.33 -21.75 -12.44
N ALA A 184 7.36 -20.95 -11.97
CA ALA A 184 6.33 -21.40 -11.05
C ALA A 184 5.38 -22.40 -11.72
N ALA A 185 5.01 -23.45 -11.02
CA ALA A 185 3.98 -24.38 -11.46
C ALA A 185 2.58 -23.76 -11.39
N GLU A 186 2.35 -22.88 -10.40
CA GLU A 186 1.11 -22.16 -10.18
C GLU A 186 1.41 -20.65 -9.96
N ILE A 187 0.69 -19.79 -10.70
CA ILE A 187 0.85 -18.33 -10.65
C ILE A 187 -0.33 -17.72 -9.91
N ILE A 188 -0.04 -16.86 -8.94
CA ILE A 188 -1.02 -16.02 -8.25
C ILE A 188 -0.62 -14.57 -8.47
N VAL A 189 -1.51 -13.78 -9.07
CA VAL A 189 -1.29 -12.37 -9.38
C VAL A 189 -2.08 -11.53 -8.38
N VAL A 190 -1.39 -10.68 -7.63
CA VAL A 190 -2.00 -9.90 -6.55
C VAL A 190 -1.67 -8.43 -6.73
N ASN A 191 -2.69 -7.56 -6.76
CA ASN A 191 -2.50 -6.10 -6.78
C ASN A 191 -1.54 -5.60 -7.90
N ALA A 192 -1.45 -6.33 -9.00
CA ALA A 192 -0.56 -6.01 -10.10
C ALA A 192 -1.22 -5.06 -11.11
N PRO A 193 -0.47 -4.11 -11.71
CA PRO A 193 -0.96 -3.31 -12.83
C PRO A 193 -1.42 -4.20 -14.00
N ALA A 194 -2.39 -3.72 -14.80
CA ALA A 194 -2.96 -4.47 -15.90
C ALA A 194 -1.90 -5.03 -16.89
N GLY A 195 -0.86 -4.24 -17.20
CA GLY A 195 0.24 -4.67 -18.07
C GLY A 195 1.05 -5.83 -17.49
N ILE A 196 1.26 -5.88 -16.18
CA ILE A 196 1.96 -6.97 -15.48
C ILE A 196 1.06 -8.23 -15.42
N THR A 197 -0.23 -8.02 -15.10
CA THR A 197 -1.21 -9.12 -15.13
C THR A 197 -1.28 -9.77 -16.52
N ALA A 198 -1.33 -8.98 -17.60
CA ALA A 198 -1.32 -9.50 -18.96
C ALA A 198 -0.02 -10.26 -19.30
N GLN A 199 1.13 -9.81 -18.79
CA GLN A 199 2.39 -10.55 -18.97
C GLN A 199 2.38 -11.88 -18.21
N ALA A 200 1.89 -11.92 -16.97
CA ALA A 200 1.73 -13.15 -16.21
C ALA A 200 0.78 -14.15 -16.92
N GLN A 201 -0.34 -13.66 -17.45
CA GLN A 201 -1.30 -14.47 -18.22
C GLN A 201 -0.71 -15.07 -19.51
N LYS A 202 0.24 -14.37 -20.15
CA LYS A 202 0.97 -14.91 -21.32
C LYS A 202 1.91 -16.06 -20.97
N LEU A 203 2.43 -16.08 -19.74
CA LEU A 203 3.29 -17.18 -19.27
C LEU A 203 2.47 -18.41 -18.94
N LYS A 204 1.40 -18.25 -18.19
CA LYS A 204 0.49 -19.32 -17.76
C LYS A 204 -0.81 -18.71 -17.25
N THR A 205 -1.93 -19.43 -17.37
CA THR A 205 -3.20 -19.03 -16.75
C THR A 205 -3.02 -18.96 -15.23
N PRO A 206 -3.19 -17.77 -14.59
CA PRO A 206 -3.08 -17.66 -13.16
C PRO A 206 -4.19 -18.45 -12.43
N ALA A 207 -3.83 -19.12 -11.35
CA ALA A 207 -4.80 -19.82 -10.50
C ALA A 207 -5.68 -18.84 -9.70
N LEU A 208 -5.15 -17.66 -9.40
CA LEU A 208 -5.88 -16.60 -8.72
C LEU A 208 -5.38 -15.23 -9.20
N ILE A 209 -6.32 -14.31 -9.42
CA ILE A 209 -6.04 -12.89 -9.68
C ILE A 209 -6.79 -12.07 -8.66
N ILE A 210 -6.06 -11.34 -7.81
CA ILE A 210 -6.59 -10.32 -6.91
C ILE A 210 -6.27 -8.96 -7.53
N PRO A 211 -7.28 -8.23 -8.06
CA PRO A 211 -7.05 -6.99 -8.79
C PRO A 211 -6.54 -5.88 -7.87
N PRO A 212 -5.84 -4.87 -8.42
CA PRO A 212 -5.46 -3.69 -7.66
C PRO A 212 -6.68 -2.88 -7.25
N ARG A 213 -6.57 -2.18 -6.14
CA ARG A 213 -7.60 -1.23 -5.71
C ARG A 213 -7.78 -0.13 -6.77
N PRO A 214 -9.02 0.20 -7.17
CA PRO A 214 -9.25 1.18 -8.21
C PRO A 214 -8.78 2.57 -7.75
N PHE A 215 -8.03 3.26 -8.62
CA PHE A 215 -7.71 4.67 -8.42
C PHE A 215 -8.98 5.51 -8.56
N LYS A 216 -9.25 6.37 -7.57
CA LYS A 216 -10.40 7.27 -7.58
C LYS A 216 -9.92 8.70 -7.33
N LEU A 217 -10.23 9.63 -8.25
CA LEU A 217 -9.85 11.04 -8.12
C LEU A 217 -10.31 11.66 -6.79
N ARG A 218 -11.46 11.23 -6.27
CA ARG A 218 -11.96 11.67 -4.96
C ARG A 218 -10.98 11.42 -3.81
N LEU A 219 -10.11 10.39 -3.91
CA LEU A 219 -9.11 10.11 -2.89
C LEU A 219 -7.99 11.16 -2.90
N VAL A 220 -7.62 11.65 -4.10
CA VAL A 220 -6.67 12.76 -4.25
C VAL A 220 -7.27 14.04 -3.66
N LEU A 221 -8.51 14.38 -4.02
CA LEU A 221 -9.20 15.55 -3.49
C LEU A 221 -9.33 15.48 -1.94
N LYS A 222 -9.57 14.26 -1.41
CA LYS A 222 -9.61 14.02 0.04
C LYS A 222 -8.22 14.24 0.68
N ALA A 223 -7.13 13.80 0.03
CA ALA A 223 -5.77 14.02 0.50
C ALA A 223 -5.36 15.49 0.46
N LEU A 224 -5.76 16.22 -0.58
CA LEU A 224 -5.53 17.66 -0.73
C LEU A 224 -6.31 18.49 0.29
N ARG A 225 -7.34 17.92 0.94
CA ARG A 225 -8.21 18.58 1.94
C ARG A 225 -8.77 19.91 1.44
N LEU A 226 -9.27 19.96 0.20
CA LEU A 226 -9.80 21.19 -0.42
C LEU A 226 -10.84 21.92 0.46
N HIS A 227 -11.61 21.20 1.29
CA HIS A 227 -12.52 21.81 2.24
C HIS A 227 -11.82 22.75 3.27
N GLN A 228 -10.51 22.55 3.53
CA GLN A 228 -9.73 23.43 4.40
C GLN A 228 -9.37 24.76 3.71
N TRP A 229 -9.42 24.80 2.35
CA TRP A 229 -9.16 26.04 1.61
C TRP A 229 -10.18 27.13 1.91
N ALA A 230 -11.39 26.77 2.35
CA ALA A 230 -12.40 27.76 2.77
C ALA A 230 -11.86 28.71 3.85
N LYS A 231 -10.92 28.29 4.71
CA LYS A 231 -10.28 29.15 5.70
C LYS A 231 -9.41 30.24 5.06
N ASN A 232 -8.85 29.95 3.88
CA ASN A 232 -8.02 30.87 3.12
C ASN A 232 -8.85 31.98 2.47
N ALA A 233 -10.20 31.85 2.43
CA ALA A 233 -11.10 32.90 1.95
C ALA A 233 -10.96 34.21 2.73
N LEU A 234 -10.39 34.16 3.95
CA LEU A 234 -10.03 35.35 4.73
C LEU A 234 -9.05 36.28 4.01
N LEU A 235 -8.29 35.79 3.01
CA LEU A 235 -7.43 36.60 2.15
C LEU A 235 -8.21 37.66 1.35
N PHE A 236 -9.51 37.43 1.09
CA PHE A 236 -10.36 38.39 0.38
C PHE A 236 -10.97 39.46 1.28
N VAL A 237 -10.92 39.30 2.61
CA VAL A 237 -11.54 40.25 3.55
C VAL A 237 -10.96 41.67 3.44
N PRO A 238 -9.63 41.88 3.36
CA PRO A 238 -9.07 43.22 3.18
C PRO A 238 -9.52 43.88 1.89
N LEU A 239 -9.66 43.11 0.81
CA LEU A 239 -10.09 43.59 -0.51
C LEU A 239 -11.55 44.10 -0.45
N LEU A 240 -12.40 43.31 0.20
CA LEU A 240 -13.81 43.64 0.41
C LEU A 240 -13.97 44.85 1.34
N ALA A 241 -13.19 44.90 2.43
CA ALA A 241 -13.23 46.03 3.40
C ALA A 241 -12.76 47.33 2.78
N ALA A 242 -11.78 47.27 1.85
CA ALA A 242 -11.26 48.44 1.15
C ALA A 242 -12.15 48.88 -0.03
N HIS A 243 -13.25 48.18 -0.31
CA HIS A 243 -14.12 48.39 -1.50
C HIS A 243 -13.29 48.42 -2.80
N GLU A 244 -12.27 47.61 -2.89
CA GLU A 244 -11.34 47.59 -4.00
C GLU A 244 -11.97 46.81 -5.20
N LEU A 245 -12.14 47.51 -6.32
CA LEU A 245 -12.75 46.97 -7.54
C LEU A 245 -11.71 46.69 -8.67
N SER A 246 -10.42 46.90 -8.40
CA SER A 246 -9.38 46.67 -9.39
C SER A 246 -9.27 45.18 -9.72
N ALA A 247 -9.43 44.83 -10.98
CA ALA A 247 -9.29 43.46 -11.49
C ALA A 247 -7.90 42.86 -11.19
N GLU A 248 -6.85 43.69 -11.23
CA GLU A 248 -5.49 43.27 -10.97
C GLU A 248 -5.34 42.78 -9.49
N ARG A 249 -5.89 43.52 -8.53
CA ARG A 249 -5.83 43.14 -7.11
C ARG A 249 -6.67 41.90 -6.83
N TRP A 250 -7.84 41.77 -7.47
CA TRP A 250 -8.63 40.54 -7.36
C TRP A 250 -7.93 39.33 -7.93
N LEU A 251 -7.27 39.46 -9.10
CA LEU A 251 -6.49 38.40 -9.70
C LEU A 251 -5.29 38.01 -8.80
N SER A 252 -4.56 39.00 -8.29
CA SER A 252 -3.42 38.77 -7.39
C SER A 252 -3.85 38.05 -6.10
N THR A 253 -4.99 38.45 -5.51
CA THR A 253 -5.55 37.79 -4.32
C THR A 253 -6.02 36.37 -4.62
N LEU A 254 -6.60 36.13 -5.79
CA LEU A 254 -7.00 34.79 -6.23
C LEU A 254 -5.76 33.88 -6.41
N LEU A 255 -4.71 34.40 -7.04
CA LEU A 255 -3.45 33.66 -7.18
C LEU A 255 -2.83 33.33 -5.81
N ALA A 256 -2.81 34.29 -4.91
CA ALA A 256 -2.35 34.09 -3.53
C ALA A 256 -3.21 33.05 -2.79
N PHE A 257 -4.54 33.07 -2.96
CA PHE A 257 -5.44 32.08 -2.38
C PHE A 257 -5.15 30.66 -2.89
N VAL A 258 -4.93 30.49 -4.20
CA VAL A 258 -4.61 29.20 -4.81
C VAL A 258 -3.22 28.73 -4.36
N ALA A 259 -2.22 29.61 -4.40
CA ALA A 259 -0.85 29.31 -3.95
C ALA A 259 -0.81 28.84 -2.49
N PHE A 260 -1.47 29.60 -1.60
CA PHE A 260 -1.58 29.26 -0.19
C PHE A 260 -2.31 27.93 0.02
N GLY A 261 -3.39 27.68 -0.74
CA GLY A 261 -4.12 26.43 -0.73
C GLY A 261 -3.27 25.22 -1.16
N MET A 262 -2.44 25.37 -2.20
CA MET A 262 -1.50 24.34 -2.64
C MET A 262 -0.43 24.05 -1.58
N CYS A 263 0.17 25.09 -0.98
CA CYS A 263 1.14 24.96 0.09
C CYS A 263 0.55 24.24 1.31
N ALA A 264 -0.66 24.62 1.72
CA ALA A 264 -1.38 23.97 2.81
C ALA A 264 -1.66 22.49 2.51
N SER A 265 -2.10 22.18 1.28
CA SER A 265 -2.33 20.78 0.85
C SER A 265 -1.06 19.96 0.89
N ALA A 266 0.07 20.49 0.41
CA ALA A 266 1.37 19.83 0.49
C ALA A 266 1.76 19.55 1.96
N THR A 267 1.57 20.50 2.85
CA THR A 267 1.82 20.34 4.28
C THR A 267 0.93 19.26 4.90
N TYR A 268 -0.35 19.18 4.54
CA TYR A 268 -1.23 18.11 5.01
C TYR A 268 -0.79 16.73 4.51
N ILE A 269 -0.33 16.62 3.26
CA ILE A 269 0.20 15.35 2.73
C ILE A 269 1.47 14.94 3.50
N VAL A 270 2.39 15.88 3.76
CA VAL A 270 3.59 15.62 4.57
C VAL A 270 3.20 15.07 5.94
N ASN A 271 2.26 15.74 6.63
CA ASN A 271 1.78 15.28 7.93
C ASN A 271 1.14 13.89 7.86
N ASP A 272 0.27 13.63 6.87
CA ASP A 272 -0.37 12.33 6.71
C ASP A 272 0.66 11.21 6.41
N LEU A 273 1.74 11.50 5.68
CA LEU A 273 2.82 10.55 5.43
C LEU A 273 3.66 10.27 6.69
N PHE A 274 3.92 11.26 7.52
CA PHE A 274 4.64 11.05 8.77
C PHE A 274 3.80 10.40 9.87
N ASP A 275 2.48 10.49 9.77
CA ASP A 275 1.55 9.97 10.77
C ASP A 275 0.93 8.62 10.43
N LEU A 276 1.44 7.90 9.41
CA LEU A 276 0.87 6.64 8.93
C LEU A 276 0.54 5.65 10.06
N ALA A 277 1.49 5.34 10.94
CA ALA A 277 1.30 4.39 12.02
C ALA A 277 0.24 4.87 13.03
N SER A 278 0.31 6.14 13.46
CA SER A 278 -0.66 6.72 14.39
C SER A 278 -2.06 6.84 13.78
N ASP A 279 -2.14 7.16 12.48
CA ASP A 279 -3.41 7.25 11.78
C ASP A 279 -4.06 5.88 11.59
N ARG A 280 -3.29 4.82 11.33
CA ARG A 280 -3.80 3.43 11.26
C ARG A 280 -4.28 2.92 12.61
N ALA A 281 -3.62 3.28 13.71
CA ALA A 281 -4.05 2.93 15.06
C ALA A 281 -5.33 3.68 15.49
N HIS A 282 -5.71 4.79 14.82
CA HIS A 282 -6.83 5.61 15.24
C HIS A 282 -8.11 5.27 14.44
N PRO A 283 -9.25 4.91 15.10
CA PRO A 283 -10.46 4.41 14.43
C PRO A 283 -11.02 5.33 13.31
N ARG A 284 -10.95 6.66 13.49
CA ARG A 284 -11.45 7.62 12.49
C ARG A 284 -10.45 7.96 11.41
N LYS A 285 -9.14 7.87 11.70
CA LYS A 285 -8.07 8.31 10.80
C LYS A 285 -7.56 7.19 9.91
N GLN A 286 -7.76 5.93 10.27
CA GLN A 286 -7.37 4.77 9.45
C GLN A 286 -7.97 4.79 8.03
N ALA A 287 -9.09 5.51 7.83
CA ALA A 287 -9.72 5.73 6.52
C ALA A 287 -9.10 6.87 5.69
N ARG A 288 -8.02 7.52 6.16
CA ARG A 288 -7.28 8.50 5.36
C ARG A 288 -6.59 7.81 4.19
N PRO A 289 -6.47 8.48 3.02
CA PRO A 289 -5.97 7.83 1.80
C PRO A 289 -4.59 7.17 1.94
N PHE A 290 -3.64 7.78 2.63
CA PHE A 290 -2.31 7.23 2.84
C PHE A 290 -2.27 6.17 3.95
N ALA A 291 -3.00 6.38 5.06
CA ALA A 291 -3.10 5.40 6.14
C ALA A 291 -3.72 4.09 5.66
N ALA A 292 -4.81 4.17 4.89
CA ALA A 292 -5.49 3.03 4.26
C ALA A 292 -4.71 2.43 3.07
N ALA A 293 -3.57 3.03 2.68
CA ALA A 293 -2.79 2.69 1.49
C ALA A 293 -3.63 2.64 0.19
N THR A 294 -4.68 3.48 0.10
CA THR A 294 -5.45 3.70 -1.15
C THR A 294 -4.75 4.70 -2.08
N LEU A 295 -3.88 5.55 -1.52
CA LEU A 295 -2.85 6.30 -2.24
C LEU A 295 -1.49 5.82 -1.72
N THR A 296 -0.55 5.62 -2.63
CA THR A 296 0.79 5.13 -2.28
C THR A 296 1.68 6.25 -1.75
N ILE A 297 2.68 5.91 -0.93
CA ILE A 297 3.67 6.86 -0.41
C ILE A 297 4.42 7.58 -1.54
N PRO A 298 4.93 6.90 -2.61
CA PRO A 298 5.56 7.58 -3.73
C PRO A 298 4.64 8.59 -4.42
N PHE A 299 3.35 8.27 -4.56
CA PHE A 299 2.37 9.20 -5.13
C PHE A 299 2.23 10.47 -4.27
N GLY A 300 2.20 10.32 -2.93
CA GLY A 300 2.20 11.46 -2.00
C GLY A 300 3.45 12.33 -2.14
N ILE A 301 4.63 11.72 -2.27
CA ILE A 301 5.91 12.43 -2.49
C ILE A 301 5.87 13.22 -3.80
N VAL A 302 5.36 12.63 -4.89
CA VAL A 302 5.20 13.32 -6.18
C VAL A 302 4.22 14.50 -6.04
N LEU A 303 3.10 14.34 -5.36
CA LEU A 303 2.16 15.45 -5.12
C LEU A 303 2.84 16.61 -4.38
N ILE A 304 3.62 16.33 -3.33
CA ILE A 304 4.37 17.36 -2.59
C ILE A 304 5.37 18.06 -3.53
N ALA A 305 6.12 17.29 -4.33
CA ALA A 305 7.12 17.81 -5.27
C ALA A 305 6.52 18.68 -6.38
N VAL A 306 5.24 18.50 -6.69
CA VAL A 306 4.49 19.33 -7.66
C VAL A 306 3.86 20.54 -6.97
N LEU A 307 3.18 20.35 -5.84
CA LEU A 307 2.40 21.41 -5.18
C LEU A 307 3.30 22.50 -4.58
N LEU A 308 4.43 22.14 -3.97
CA LEU A 308 5.31 23.14 -3.34
C LEU A 308 5.91 24.12 -4.36
N PRO A 309 6.53 23.71 -5.48
CA PRO A 309 7.01 24.67 -6.47
C PRO A 309 5.90 25.51 -7.13
N LEU A 310 4.71 24.91 -7.33
CA LEU A 310 3.57 25.64 -7.92
C LEU A 310 2.95 26.66 -6.93
N SER A 311 3.25 26.55 -5.65
CA SER A 311 2.80 27.49 -4.63
C SER A 311 3.75 28.69 -4.42
N LEU A 312 4.88 28.72 -5.11
CA LEU A 312 5.87 29.81 -5.07
C LEU A 312 5.71 30.73 -6.27
#